data_612ae69b9a5a96d3e8da15582df50e9d
#
_entry.id   612ae69b9a5a96d3e8da15582df50e9d
#
_cell.length_a   1.000
_cell.length_b   1.000
_cell.length_c   1.000
_cell.angle_alpha   90.00
_cell.angle_beta   90.00
_cell.angle_gamma   90.00
#
_symmetry.space_group_name_H-M   'P 1'
#
loop_
_entity.id
_entity.type
_entity.pdbx_description
1 polymer ?
#
loop_
_entity_poly.entity_id
_entity_poly.type
_entity_poly.pdbx_seq_one_letter_code
_entity_poly.pdbx_strand_id
1 'polypeptide(L)'
;MRRNHHLRTRSAFSAAAADISGNGGKYPNIRGRVIFRQRPDGVLVTAEIKGLPYSDIRCKNRIFGFHIHEGTSCSGSEEEPFSESKGHYNPGSCPHPYHAGDMPPLFGNKGYAFMSFFTDRFTVREIIGRVVIIHSQPDDFSTQPGGNSGEKIACGKIRMHQMP
;
A
#
# COMPACT_ATOMS: atom_id res chain seq x y z
N MET A 1 35.37 27.82 -20.90
CA MET A 1 34.74 26.66 -20.27
C MET A 1 33.33 27.06 -19.83
N ARG A 2 32.28 26.65 -20.54
CA ARG A 2 30.89 26.92 -20.17
C ARG A 2 30.43 25.80 -19.26
N ARG A 3 30.12 26.11 -17.99
CA ARG A 3 29.48 25.16 -17.07
C ARG A 3 28.02 25.01 -17.47
N ASN A 4 27.66 23.85 -18.06
CA ASN A 4 26.28 23.45 -18.25
C ASN A 4 25.63 23.22 -16.88
N HIS A 5 24.84 24.17 -16.42
CA HIS A 5 23.90 23.96 -15.34
C HIS A 5 22.74 23.13 -15.93
N HIS A 6 22.79 21.82 -15.72
CA HIS A 6 21.60 20.98 -15.87
C HIS A 6 20.62 21.38 -14.77
N LEU A 7 19.67 22.22 -15.10
CA LEU A 7 18.45 22.39 -14.32
C LEU A 7 17.76 21.01 -14.29
N ARG A 8 17.93 20.29 -13.17
CA ARG A 8 17.10 19.11 -12.88
C ARG A 8 15.68 19.62 -12.73
N THR A 9 14.87 19.46 -13.77
CA THR A 9 13.41 19.62 -13.67
C THR A 9 12.93 18.66 -12.59
N ARG A 10 12.46 19.21 -11.46
CA ARG A 10 11.78 18.41 -10.42
C ARG A 10 10.61 17.72 -11.11
N SER A 11 10.63 16.41 -11.17
CA SER A 11 9.52 15.63 -11.70
C SER A 11 8.24 16.04 -10.99
N ALA A 12 7.19 16.38 -11.76
CA ALA A 12 5.87 16.72 -11.22
C ALA A 12 5.25 15.61 -10.36
N PHE A 13 5.79 14.38 -10.43
CA PHE A 13 5.37 13.19 -9.70
C PHE A 13 6.39 12.78 -8.64
N SER A 14 6.91 13.74 -7.87
CA SER A 14 7.92 13.45 -6.86
C SER A 14 7.37 12.77 -5.61
N ALA A 15 6.08 12.89 -5.31
CA ALA A 15 5.42 12.23 -4.19
C ALA A 15 3.94 11.96 -4.46
N ALA A 16 3.43 10.90 -3.82
CA ALA A 16 2.02 10.57 -3.74
C ALA A 16 1.67 10.12 -2.32
N ALA A 17 0.41 10.15 -1.96
CA ALA A 17 -0.08 9.66 -0.69
C ALA A 17 -1.43 8.95 -0.85
N ALA A 18 -1.69 7.99 0.05
CA ALA A 18 -2.99 7.36 0.23
C ALA A 18 -3.42 7.53 1.68
N ASP A 19 -4.55 8.20 1.90
CA ASP A 19 -5.22 8.22 3.20
C ASP A 19 -6.00 6.92 3.34
N ILE A 20 -5.66 6.13 4.35
CA ILE A 20 -6.20 4.80 4.59
C ILE A 20 -7.39 4.88 5.53
N SER A 21 -8.46 4.17 5.16
CA SER A 21 -9.65 4.00 6.00
C SER A 21 -10.10 2.55 5.99
N GLY A 22 -10.53 2.04 7.13
CA GLY A 22 -11.17 0.73 7.24
C GLY A 22 -12.56 0.70 6.61
N ASN A 23 -13.11 -0.50 6.42
CA ASN A 23 -14.52 -0.60 6.08
C ASN A 23 -15.37 -0.15 7.28
N GLY A 24 -16.39 0.65 7.04
CA GLY A 24 -17.22 1.25 8.09
C GLY A 24 -18.00 0.26 8.96
N GLY A 25 -18.09 -1.01 8.56
CA GLY A 25 -18.77 -2.09 9.29
C GLY A 25 -17.83 -2.76 10.31
N LYS A 26 -17.01 -3.69 9.84
CA LYS A 26 -16.19 -4.56 10.70
C LYS A 26 -14.92 -3.90 11.24
N TYR A 27 -14.35 -2.94 10.51
CA TYR A 27 -13.05 -2.32 10.84
C TYR A 27 -13.10 -0.78 10.82
N PRO A 28 -14.06 -0.15 11.55
CA PRO A 28 -14.30 1.30 11.46
C PRO A 28 -13.16 2.16 12.01
N ASN A 29 -12.30 1.58 12.83
CA ASN A 29 -11.24 2.32 13.52
C ASN A 29 -9.92 2.39 12.76
N ILE A 30 -9.76 1.62 11.67
CA ILE A 30 -8.52 1.64 10.90
C ILE A 30 -8.42 2.98 10.17
N ARG A 31 -7.32 3.69 10.38
CA ARG A 31 -6.98 4.93 9.69
C ARG A 31 -5.49 5.11 9.65
N GLY A 32 -5.03 5.84 8.65
CA GLY A 32 -3.61 6.15 8.54
C GLY A 32 -3.26 6.76 7.21
N ARG A 33 -1.98 6.79 6.92
CA ARG A 33 -1.46 7.35 5.67
C ARG A 33 -0.27 6.55 5.18
N VAL A 34 -0.22 6.35 3.87
CA VAL A 34 0.93 5.81 3.16
C VAL A 34 1.47 6.90 2.25
N ILE A 35 2.76 7.17 2.34
CA ILE A 35 3.44 8.18 1.53
C ILE A 35 4.47 7.49 0.65
N PHE A 36 4.47 7.85 -0.62
CA PHE A 36 5.38 7.38 -1.66
C PHE A 36 6.25 8.55 -2.12
N ARG A 37 7.55 8.47 -1.94
CA ARG A 37 8.50 9.51 -2.38
C ARG A 37 9.41 8.97 -3.46
N GLN A 38 9.32 9.55 -4.66
CA GLN A 38 10.23 9.20 -5.75
C GLN A 38 11.66 9.54 -5.39
N ARG A 39 12.57 8.60 -5.64
CA ARG A 39 14.02 8.75 -5.56
C ARG A 39 14.63 8.40 -6.92
N PRO A 40 15.90 8.73 -7.19
CA PRO A 40 16.54 8.40 -8.47
C PRO A 40 16.43 6.92 -8.83
N ASP A 41 16.59 6.02 -7.86
CA ASP A 41 16.70 4.58 -8.08
C ASP A 41 15.47 3.79 -7.60
N GLY A 42 14.37 4.46 -7.24
CA GLY A 42 13.16 3.79 -6.77
C GLY A 42 12.25 4.69 -5.94
N VAL A 43 11.44 4.11 -5.08
CA VAL A 43 10.45 4.79 -4.25
C VAL A 43 10.68 4.47 -2.79
N LEU A 44 10.79 5.51 -1.96
CA LEU A 44 10.71 5.37 -0.50
C LEU A 44 9.24 5.37 -0.10
N VAL A 45 8.77 4.25 0.44
CA VAL A 45 7.42 4.08 0.98
C VAL A 45 7.46 4.23 2.49
N THR A 46 6.53 5.01 3.05
CA THR A 46 6.35 5.15 4.51
C THR A 46 4.88 4.96 4.84
N ALA A 47 4.57 4.03 5.72
CA ALA A 47 3.23 3.74 6.19
C ALA A 47 3.11 3.99 7.69
N GLU A 48 2.08 4.73 8.09
CA GLU A 48 1.67 4.91 9.48
C GLU A 48 0.18 4.59 9.59
N ILE A 49 -0.16 3.52 10.31
CA ILE A 49 -1.53 2.98 10.40
C ILE A 49 -1.90 2.79 11.87
N LYS A 50 -3.12 3.19 12.23
CA LYS A 50 -3.71 3.07 13.56
C LYS A 50 -5.03 2.31 13.49
N GLY A 51 -5.45 1.72 14.61
CA GLY A 51 -6.72 1.01 14.72
C GLY A 51 -6.74 -0.37 14.06
N LEU A 52 -5.57 -0.94 13.75
CA LEU A 52 -5.46 -2.31 13.26
C LEU A 52 -6.02 -3.30 14.31
N PRO A 53 -6.61 -4.42 13.89
CA PRO A 53 -7.08 -5.47 14.79
C PRO A 53 -6.00 -5.88 15.79
N TYR A 54 -6.38 -5.94 17.07
CA TYR A 54 -5.45 -6.22 18.14
C TYR A 54 -6.11 -7.09 19.21
N SER A 55 -5.33 -8.00 19.80
CA SER A 55 -5.71 -8.83 20.94
C SER A 55 -4.51 -8.98 21.86
N ASP A 56 -4.74 -8.95 23.18
CA ASP A 56 -3.70 -9.23 24.18
C ASP A 56 -3.36 -10.72 24.31
N ILE A 57 -4.14 -11.61 23.67
CA ILE A 57 -3.87 -13.05 23.67
C ILE A 57 -2.54 -13.30 22.96
N ARG A 58 -1.66 -14.07 23.60
CA ARG A 58 -0.38 -14.50 23.00
C ARG A 58 -0.60 -15.25 21.69
N CYS A 59 0.34 -15.08 20.76
CA CYS A 59 0.37 -15.78 19.46
C CYS A 59 -0.85 -15.53 18.57
N LYS A 60 -1.56 -14.43 18.78
CA LYS A 60 -2.58 -13.95 17.82
C LYS A 60 -1.93 -13.16 16.70
N ASN A 61 -2.54 -13.24 15.51
CA ASN A 61 -2.03 -12.54 14.34
C ASN A 61 -1.94 -11.02 14.56
N ARG A 62 -0.80 -10.46 14.23
CA ARG A 62 -0.50 -9.01 14.23
C ARG A 62 0.25 -8.61 12.95
N ILE A 63 0.22 -9.46 11.94
CA ILE A 63 0.88 -9.23 10.66
C ILE A 63 -0.20 -9.13 9.60
N PHE A 64 -0.14 -8.11 8.78
CA PHE A 64 -1.19 -7.75 7.84
C PHE A 64 -0.60 -7.64 6.43
N GLY A 65 -1.18 -8.34 5.47
CA GLY A 65 -0.84 -8.20 4.06
C GLY A 65 -1.00 -6.73 3.63
N PHE A 66 -0.09 -6.25 2.80
CA PHE A 66 -0.02 -4.84 2.42
C PHE A 66 0.39 -4.72 0.96
N HIS A 67 -0.57 -4.30 0.11
CA HIS A 67 -0.37 -4.34 -1.33
C HIS A 67 -0.93 -3.08 -2.02
N ILE A 68 -0.34 -2.74 -3.17
CA ILE A 68 -1.00 -1.87 -4.14
C ILE A 68 -1.84 -2.75 -5.05
N HIS A 69 -3.11 -2.41 -5.22
CA HIS A 69 -4.04 -3.08 -6.10
C HIS A 69 -4.23 -2.31 -7.42
N GLU A 70 -4.61 -3.02 -8.49
CA GLU A 70 -4.76 -2.44 -9.82
C GLU A 70 -6.01 -1.58 -9.99
N GLY A 71 -7.03 -1.78 -9.13
CA GLY A 71 -8.24 -1.00 -9.16
C GLY A 71 -8.02 0.47 -8.81
N THR A 72 -9.04 1.29 -9.08
CA THR A 72 -8.98 2.74 -8.90
C THR A 72 -9.98 3.27 -7.87
N SER A 73 -10.70 2.37 -7.19
CA SER A 73 -11.73 2.68 -6.20
C SER A 73 -11.62 1.80 -4.97
N CYS A 74 -11.94 2.38 -3.82
CA CYS A 74 -12.15 1.68 -2.56
C CYS A 74 -13.62 1.27 -2.34
N SER A 75 -14.43 1.28 -3.38
CA SER A 75 -15.84 0.84 -3.32
C SER A 75 -15.94 -0.69 -3.31
N GLY A 76 -17.08 -1.18 -2.86
CA GLY A 76 -17.46 -2.58 -2.84
C GLY A 76 -18.86 -2.75 -2.28
N SER A 77 -19.33 -3.99 -2.12
CA SER A 77 -20.58 -4.31 -1.44
C SER A 77 -20.37 -4.53 0.06
N GLU A 78 -21.44 -4.76 0.82
CA GLU A 78 -21.33 -5.16 2.23
C GLU A 78 -20.70 -6.54 2.39
N GLU A 79 -21.02 -7.45 1.45
CA GLU A 79 -20.50 -8.83 1.45
C GLU A 79 -19.04 -8.88 1.00
N GLU A 80 -18.64 -8.00 0.07
CA GLU A 80 -17.30 -7.93 -0.46
C GLU A 80 -16.76 -6.48 -0.45
N PRO A 81 -16.35 -5.98 0.73
CA PRO A 81 -15.77 -4.65 0.86
C PRO A 81 -14.53 -4.50 0.01
N PHE A 82 -14.45 -3.35 -0.68
CA PHE A 82 -13.31 -3.01 -1.54
C PHE A 82 -13.15 -3.91 -2.79
N SER A 83 -14.21 -4.59 -3.26
CA SER A 83 -14.15 -5.45 -4.47
C SER A 83 -13.62 -4.70 -5.69
N GLU A 84 -13.96 -3.40 -5.86
CA GLU A 84 -13.48 -2.56 -6.96
C GLU A 84 -11.95 -2.28 -6.93
N SER A 85 -11.27 -2.65 -5.85
CA SER A 85 -9.81 -2.60 -5.81
C SER A 85 -9.15 -3.65 -6.69
N LYS A 86 -9.89 -4.71 -7.08
CA LYS A 86 -9.44 -5.84 -7.91
C LYS A 86 -8.27 -6.62 -7.29
N GLY A 87 -7.36 -7.17 -8.13
CA GLY A 87 -6.16 -7.88 -7.73
C GLY A 87 -4.96 -6.97 -7.48
N HIS A 88 -3.83 -7.58 -7.15
CA HIS A 88 -2.58 -6.87 -6.95
C HIS A 88 -2.12 -6.17 -8.24
N TYR A 89 -1.49 -5.01 -8.11
CA TYR A 89 -0.91 -4.29 -9.24
C TYR A 89 0.23 -5.09 -9.86
N ASN A 90 0.00 -5.63 -11.04
CA ASN A 90 0.89 -6.58 -11.72
C ASN A 90 1.05 -6.28 -13.22
N PRO A 91 1.68 -5.16 -13.60
CA PRO A 91 1.85 -4.80 -15.01
C PRO A 91 2.76 -5.76 -15.77
N GLY A 92 3.60 -6.51 -15.07
CA GLY A 92 4.54 -7.47 -15.65
C GLY A 92 3.99 -8.88 -15.82
N SER A 93 2.74 -9.15 -15.42
CA SER A 93 2.14 -10.50 -15.43
C SER A 93 3.01 -11.56 -14.74
N CYS A 94 3.67 -11.16 -13.65
CA CYS A 94 4.50 -12.04 -12.84
C CYS A 94 3.64 -12.90 -11.90
N PRO A 95 4.11 -14.06 -11.42
CA PRO A 95 3.47 -14.77 -10.32
C PRO A 95 3.69 -14.03 -8.99
N HIS A 96 2.81 -14.22 -8.01
CA HIS A 96 3.01 -13.77 -6.63
C HIS A 96 4.23 -14.52 -6.00
N PRO A 97 5.12 -13.85 -5.28
CA PRO A 97 5.11 -12.47 -4.74
C PRO A 97 5.95 -11.47 -5.57
N TYR A 98 5.98 -11.62 -6.87
CA TYR A 98 6.78 -10.78 -7.76
C TYR A 98 5.95 -9.70 -8.47
N HIS A 99 4.68 -9.45 -8.04
CA HIS A 99 3.90 -8.33 -8.53
C HIS A 99 4.56 -7.01 -8.16
N ALA A 100 4.40 -6.01 -9.00
CA ALA A 100 4.91 -4.68 -8.66
C ALA A 100 4.25 -4.11 -7.38
N GLY A 101 2.99 -4.49 -7.13
CA GLY A 101 2.23 -4.06 -5.95
C GLY A 101 2.49 -4.83 -4.66
N ASP A 102 3.28 -5.92 -4.69
CA ASP A 102 3.56 -6.69 -3.48
C ASP A 102 4.58 -5.95 -2.60
N MET A 103 4.18 -5.56 -1.40
CA MET A 103 4.97 -4.81 -0.45
C MET A 103 5.21 -5.63 0.83
N PRO A 104 6.25 -5.33 1.62
CA PRO A 104 6.45 -5.96 2.91
C PRO A 104 5.21 -5.81 3.81
N PRO A 105 4.80 -6.86 4.56
CA PRO A 105 3.62 -6.82 5.41
C PRO A 105 3.79 -5.84 6.58
N LEU A 106 2.68 -5.31 7.06
CA LEU A 106 2.66 -4.46 8.25
C LEU A 106 2.72 -5.29 9.52
N PHE A 107 3.58 -4.91 10.46
CA PHE A 107 3.63 -5.49 11.81
C PHE A 107 2.90 -4.58 12.79
N GLY A 108 1.76 -5.04 13.30
CA GLY A 108 0.94 -4.32 14.26
C GLY A 108 1.47 -4.42 15.70
N ASN A 109 1.53 -3.30 16.38
CA ASN A 109 1.94 -3.18 17.77
C ASN A 109 0.79 -2.53 18.55
N LYS A 110 -0.05 -3.31 19.23
CA LYS A 110 -1.25 -2.85 19.90
C LYS A 110 -2.14 -1.94 19.02
N GLY A 111 -2.36 -2.39 17.78
CA GLY A 111 -3.18 -1.67 16.79
C GLY A 111 -2.45 -0.56 16.03
N TYR A 112 -1.17 -0.32 16.27
CA TYR A 112 -0.35 0.65 15.57
C TYR A 112 0.71 -0.05 14.72
N ALA A 113 0.89 0.39 13.48
CA ALA A 113 1.99 -0.03 12.61
C ALA A 113 2.70 1.18 12.02
N PHE A 114 4.01 1.15 12.06
CA PHE A 114 4.88 2.09 11.35
C PHE A 114 5.93 1.29 10.58
N MET A 115 6.10 1.64 9.30
CA MET A 115 7.09 1.00 8.45
C MET A 115 7.61 1.98 7.41
N SER A 116 8.88 1.87 7.10
CA SER A 116 9.47 2.55 5.94
C SER A 116 10.40 1.58 5.22
N PHE A 117 10.29 1.52 3.89
CA PHE A 117 11.13 0.66 3.04
C PHE A 117 11.35 1.30 1.67
N PHE A 118 12.35 0.82 0.97
CA PHE A 118 12.68 1.24 -0.38
C PHE A 118 12.37 0.14 -1.38
N THR A 119 11.84 0.52 -2.56
CA THR A 119 11.54 -0.42 -3.65
C THR A 119 11.76 0.23 -5.01
N ASP A 120 12.18 -0.57 -5.97
CA ASP A 120 12.31 -0.21 -7.39
C ASP A 120 11.22 -0.85 -8.28
N ARG A 121 10.26 -1.57 -7.68
CA ARG A 121 9.23 -2.32 -8.41
C ARG A 121 8.23 -1.44 -9.15
N PHE A 122 8.13 -0.16 -8.80
CA PHE A 122 7.25 0.82 -9.46
C PHE A 122 7.83 2.24 -9.30
N THR A 123 7.32 3.16 -10.09
CA THR A 123 7.50 4.60 -9.90
C THR A 123 6.25 5.23 -9.30
N VAL A 124 6.40 6.40 -8.66
CA VAL A 124 5.23 7.15 -8.13
C VAL A 124 4.21 7.43 -9.24
N ARG A 125 4.66 7.73 -10.45
CA ARG A 125 3.78 8.02 -11.59
C ARG A 125 2.88 6.85 -11.96
N GLU A 126 3.41 5.63 -11.93
CA GLU A 126 2.68 4.41 -12.33
C GLU A 126 1.57 4.03 -11.37
N ILE A 127 1.71 4.39 -10.09
CA ILE A 127 0.76 3.99 -9.04
C ILE A 127 -0.29 5.06 -8.72
N ILE A 128 -0.17 6.28 -9.24
CA ILE A 128 -1.21 7.31 -9.06
C ILE A 128 -2.55 6.83 -9.61
N GLY A 129 -3.61 7.02 -8.84
CA GLY A 129 -4.97 6.60 -9.17
C GLY A 129 -5.31 5.18 -8.71
N ARG A 130 -4.33 4.32 -8.43
CA ARG A 130 -4.50 2.99 -7.87
C ARG A 130 -4.86 3.07 -6.38
N VAL A 131 -5.05 1.92 -5.75
CA VAL A 131 -5.38 1.86 -4.33
C VAL A 131 -4.39 1.02 -3.54
N VAL A 132 -4.17 1.41 -2.30
CA VAL A 132 -3.48 0.60 -1.29
C VAL A 132 -4.52 -0.21 -0.54
N ILE A 133 -4.26 -1.49 -0.34
CA ILE A 133 -5.08 -2.40 0.47
C ILE A 133 -4.26 -2.94 1.64
N ILE A 134 -4.91 -3.01 2.80
CA ILE A 134 -4.44 -3.75 3.97
C ILE A 134 -5.36 -4.97 4.12
N HIS A 135 -4.74 -6.14 4.31
CA HIS A 135 -5.44 -7.42 4.47
C HIS A 135 -5.43 -7.92 5.91
N SER A 136 -6.35 -8.80 6.25
CA SER A 136 -6.54 -9.30 7.63
C SER A 136 -5.51 -10.33 8.07
N GLN A 137 -4.82 -10.99 7.14
CA GLN A 137 -3.82 -12.04 7.39
C GLN A 137 -2.46 -11.65 6.83
N PRO A 138 -1.37 -12.26 7.31
CA PRO A 138 -0.07 -12.10 6.68
C PRO A 138 -0.09 -12.64 5.25
N ASP A 139 0.71 -12.04 4.39
CA ASP A 139 1.06 -12.60 3.11
C ASP A 139 2.01 -13.79 3.32
N ASP A 140 1.72 -14.95 2.72
CA ASP A 140 2.56 -16.16 2.83
C ASP A 140 3.66 -16.23 1.76
N PHE A 141 3.70 -15.24 0.84
CA PHE A 141 4.65 -15.08 -0.25
C PHE A 141 4.70 -16.24 -1.26
N SER A 142 3.72 -17.11 -1.28
CA SER A 142 3.74 -18.32 -2.09
C SER A 142 2.41 -18.67 -2.75
N THR A 143 1.29 -18.53 -2.03
CA THR A 143 -0.02 -18.89 -2.54
C THR A 143 -0.48 -17.94 -3.65
N GLN A 144 -0.87 -18.51 -4.79
CA GLN A 144 -1.40 -17.72 -5.90
C GLN A 144 -2.90 -17.44 -5.71
N PRO A 145 -3.42 -16.32 -6.15
CA PRO A 145 -2.73 -15.19 -6.80
C PRO A 145 -2.23 -14.11 -5.83
N GLY A 146 -2.43 -14.20 -4.52
CA GLY A 146 -2.21 -13.07 -3.62
C GLY A 146 -1.81 -13.43 -2.20
N GLY A 147 -1.04 -14.53 -2.02
CA GLY A 147 -0.38 -14.84 -0.75
C GLY A 147 -1.33 -15.23 0.39
N ASN A 148 -2.55 -15.68 0.09
CA ASN A 148 -3.56 -16.07 1.08
C ASN A 148 -3.78 -15.00 2.20
N SER A 149 -3.67 -13.73 1.84
CA SER A 149 -3.64 -12.59 2.78
C SER A 149 -4.99 -12.31 3.48
N GLY A 150 -6.04 -13.10 3.19
CA GLY A 150 -7.35 -12.97 3.80
C GLY A 150 -8.16 -11.77 3.25
N GLU A 151 -9.16 -11.37 4.02
CA GLU A 151 -10.07 -10.29 3.62
C GLU A 151 -9.39 -8.92 3.54
N LYS A 152 -9.91 -8.03 2.68
CA LYS A 152 -9.51 -6.63 2.60
C LYS A 152 -10.13 -5.85 3.76
N ILE A 153 -9.33 -5.28 4.64
CA ILE A 153 -9.81 -4.61 5.85
C ILE A 153 -9.71 -3.09 5.81
N ALA A 154 -8.84 -2.55 4.96
CA ALA A 154 -8.71 -1.11 4.76
C ALA A 154 -8.20 -0.79 3.36
N CYS A 155 -8.56 0.39 2.88
CA CYS A 155 -8.24 0.87 1.54
C CYS A 155 -7.90 2.36 1.56
N GLY A 156 -7.05 2.79 0.63
CA GLY A 156 -6.77 4.20 0.38
C GLY A 156 -6.36 4.44 -1.07
N LYS A 157 -6.97 5.46 -1.70
CA LYS A 157 -6.62 5.84 -3.08
C LYS A 157 -5.35 6.67 -3.11
N ILE A 158 -4.41 6.28 -3.96
CA ILE A 158 -3.14 6.96 -4.16
C ILE A 158 -3.37 8.22 -5.01
N ARG A 159 -3.03 9.38 -4.47
CA ARG A 159 -3.15 10.68 -5.12
C ARG A 159 -1.82 11.42 -5.10
N MET A 160 -1.63 12.32 -6.05
CA MET A 160 -0.49 13.24 -6.01
C MET A 160 -0.45 13.97 -4.66
N HIS A 161 0.74 14.04 -4.09
CA HIS A 161 0.99 14.76 -2.84
C HIS A 161 2.05 15.83 -3.08
N GLN A 162 1.68 17.09 -2.90
CA GLN A 162 2.65 18.18 -2.92
C GLN A 162 3.37 18.17 -1.57
N MET A 163 4.67 17.98 -1.60
CA MET A 163 5.48 18.16 -0.41
C MET A 163 5.71 19.66 -0.19
N PRO A 164 5.58 20.13 1.04
CA PRO A 164 5.86 21.52 1.38
C PRO A 164 7.32 21.90 1.12
#